data_c98cf4c6b221053b5968a351476a19c5
#
_entry.id   c98cf4c6b221053b5968a351476a19c5
#
_cell.length_a   1.000
_cell.length_b   1.000
_cell.length_c   1.000
_cell.angle_alpha   90.00
_cell.angle_beta   90.00
_cell.angle_gamma   90.00
#
_symmetry.space_group_name_H-M   'P 1'
#
loop_
_entity.id
_entity.type
_entity.pdbx_description
1 polymer ?
#
loop_
_entity_poly.entity_id
_entity_poly.type
_entity_poly.pdbx_seq_one_letter_code
_entity_poly.pdbx_strand_id
1 'polypeptide(L)'
;MGSLVEVLKDPAVRPLVVADCEKMLDAEIADKKGLSGIAVKGAFKTLKAIKPGMIRHTFDDLLDELAEKVDPFWQDCQTQKANPRTFFVSNSSAIANALLEITDGRIKRSKFKNIIRAYSTLRPKAVQYIGDAMPRFADLVSKYAS
;
A
#
# COMPACT_ATOMS: atom_id res chain seq x y z
N MET A 1 9.35 -14.79 -16.27
CA MET A 1 8.52 -13.83 -15.55
C MET A 1 9.37 -12.81 -14.85
N GLY A 2 9.11 -11.54 -15.10
CA GLY A 2 9.86 -10.46 -14.48
C GLY A 2 9.51 -10.27 -13.01
N SER A 3 10.38 -9.59 -12.29
CA SER A 3 10.08 -9.14 -10.93
C SER A 3 9.15 -7.93 -10.97
N LEU A 4 8.49 -7.66 -9.83
CA LEU A 4 7.66 -6.46 -9.72
C LEU A 4 8.50 -5.18 -9.91
N VAL A 5 9.76 -5.22 -9.46
CA VAL A 5 10.68 -4.08 -9.63
C VAL A 5 10.92 -3.80 -11.12
N GLU A 6 11.09 -4.86 -11.92
CA GLU A 6 11.32 -4.70 -13.36
C GLU A 6 10.12 -4.09 -14.10
N VAL A 7 8.90 -4.45 -13.69
CA VAL A 7 7.67 -3.89 -14.25
C VAL A 7 7.67 -2.36 -14.10
N LEU A 8 8.14 -1.86 -12.97
CA LEU A 8 8.14 -0.43 -12.66
C LEU A 8 9.24 0.36 -13.38
N LYS A 9 10.17 -0.30 -14.04
CA LYS A 9 11.19 0.39 -14.85
C LYS A 9 10.61 0.95 -16.14
N ASP A 10 9.46 0.47 -16.57
CA ASP A 10 8.77 0.99 -17.74
C ASP A 10 8.12 2.34 -17.40
N PRO A 11 8.57 3.46 -18.00
CA PRO A 11 8.01 4.77 -17.68
C PRO A 11 6.56 4.94 -18.13
N ALA A 12 6.06 4.08 -19.01
CA ALA A 12 4.64 4.09 -19.40
C ALA A 12 3.76 3.40 -18.34
N VAL A 13 4.31 2.44 -17.59
CA VAL A 13 3.57 1.65 -16.60
C VAL A 13 3.57 2.32 -15.23
N ARG A 14 4.69 2.87 -14.79
CA ARG A 14 4.86 3.44 -13.46
C ARG A 14 3.75 4.43 -13.05
N PRO A 15 3.40 5.45 -13.86
CA PRO A 15 2.32 6.38 -13.49
C PRO A 15 0.96 5.70 -13.35
N LEU A 16 0.71 4.65 -14.14
CA LEU A 16 -0.55 3.90 -14.06
C LEU A 16 -0.64 3.15 -12.74
N VAL A 17 0.46 2.54 -12.29
CA VAL A 17 0.53 1.84 -11.01
C VAL A 17 0.29 2.81 -9.86
N VAL A 18 0.93 3.97 -9.88
CA VAL A 18 0.74 5.01 -8.86
C VAL A 18 -0.72 5.45 -8.80
N ALA A 19 -1.34 5.70 -9.96
CA ALA A 19 -2.75 6.11 -10.02
C ALA A 19 -3.68 5.02 -9.47
N ASP A 20 -3.41 3.75 -9.79
CA ASP A 20 -4.21 2.63 -9.29
C ASP A 20 -4.00 2.41 -7.79
N CYS A 21 -2.80 2.64 -7.25
CA CYS A 21 -2.56 2.63 -5.81
C CYS A 21 -3.38 3.70 -5.09
N GLU A 22 -3.45 4.90 -5.66
CA GLU A 22 -4.26 5.98 -5.10
C GLU A 22 -5.75 5.63 -5.10
N LYS A 23 -6.24 5.08 -6.20
CA LYS A 23 -7.63 4.62 -6.31
C LYS A 23 -7.95 3.50 -5.31
N MET A 24 -7.03 2.56 -5.15
CA MET A 24 -7.18 1.48 -4.18
C MET A 24 -7.30 2.04 -2.76
N LEU A 25 -6.43 2.97 -2.40
CA LEU A 25 -6.46 3.60 -1.09
C LEU A 25 -7.78 4.34 -0.87
N ASP A 26 -8.23 5.12 -1.85
CA ASP A 26 -9.51 5.85 -1.75
C ASP A 26 -10.69 4.89 -1.57
N ALA A 27 -10.71 3.76 -2.28
CA ALA A 27 -11.75 2.75 -2.13
C ALA A 27 -11.73 2.11 -0.74
N GLU A 28 -10.54 1.80 -0.22
CA GLU A 28 -10.40 1.23 1.13
C GLU A 28 -10.86 2.20 2.20
N ILE A 29 -10.52 3.47 2.06
CA ILE A 29 -10.96 4.51 3.00
C ILE A 29 -12.49 4.66 2.95
N ALA A 30 -13.08 4.67 1.75
CA ALA A 30 -14.53 4.79 1.59
C ALA A 30 -15.30 3.63 2.21
N ASP A 31 -14.71 2.43 2.19
CA ASP A 31 -15.34 1.22 2.75
C ASP A 31 -15.25 1.13 4.27
N LYS A 32 -14.38 1.92 4.92
CA LYS A 32 -14.27 1.91 6.39
C LYS A 32 -15.50 2.56 7.02
N LYS A 33 -16.02 1.94 8.07
CA LYS A 33 -17.24 2.37 8.75
C LYS A 33 -17.04 2.43 10.27
N GLY A 34 -17.98 3.07 10.96
CA GLY A 34 -17.94 3.20 12.41
C GLY A 34 -16.79 4.06 12.90
N LEU A 35 -16.28 3.79 14.09
CA LEU A 35 -15.19 4.55 14.71
C LEU A 35 -13.89 4.44 13.88
N SER A 36 -13.60 3.26 13.35
CA SER A 36 -12.44 3.06 12.47
C SER A 36 -12.54 3.93 11.21
N GLY A 37 -13.74 4.02 10.64
CA GLY A 37 -13.98 4.87 9.46
C GLY A 37 -13.72 6.33 9.75
N ILE A 38 -14.19 6.82 10.90
CA ILE A 38 -13.98 8.21 11.33
C ILE A 38 -12.48 8.49 11.50
N ALA A 39 -11.75 7.61 12.19
CA ALA A 39 -10.33 7.78 12.43
C ALA A 39 -9.51 7.77 11.13
N VAL A 40 -9.79 6.81 10.24
CA VAL A 40 -9.07 6.66 8.97
C VAL A 40 -9.34 7.86 8.06
N LYS A 41 -10.62 8.22 7.89
CA LYS A 41 -10.99 9.36 7.03
C LYS A 41 -10.40 10.67 7.54
N GLY A 42 -10.41 10.87 8.86
CA GLY A 42 -9.83 12.05 9.48
C GLY A 42 -8.32 12.15 9.28
N ALA A 43 -7.61 11.05 9.48
CA ALA A 43 -6.16 11.01 9.29
C ALA A 43 -5.78 11.30 7.83
N PHE A 44 -6.45 10.68 6.87
CA PHE A 44 -6.14 10.91 5.45
C PHE A 44 -6.57 12.29 4.97
N LYS A 45 -7.66 12.85 5.52
CA LYS A 45 -8.05 14.23 5.24
C LYS A 45 -6.94 15.19 5.69
N THR A 46 -6.36 14.96 6.86
CA THR A 46 -5.23 15.75 7.36
C THR A 46 -4.03 15.66 6.44
N LEU A 47 -3.66 14.44 6.01
CA LEU A 47 -2.54 14.24 5.09
C LEU A 47 -2.75 14.96 3.75
N LYS A 48 -3.94 14.84 3.18
CA LYS A 48 -4.28 15.49 1.90
C LYS A 48 -4.25 17.01 2.00
N ALA A 49 -4.57 17.58 3.16
CA ALA A 49 -4.58 19.02 3.39
C ALA A 49 -3.16 19.61 3.50
N ILE A 50 -2.15 18.81 3.83
CA ILE A 50 -0.77 19.28 3.98
C ILE A 50 -0.21 19.75 2.63
N LYS A 51 -0.44 18.98 1.57
CA LYS A 51 0.07 19.29 0.24
C LYS A 51 -0.82 18.63 -0.82
N PRO A 52 -1.29 19.38 -1.84
CA PRO A 52 -2.01 18.78 -2.96
C PRO A 52 -1.18 17.69 -3.65
N GLY A 53 -1.80 16.54 -3.91
CA GLY A 53 -1.11 15.41 -4.56
C GLY A 53 -0.15 14.65 -3.67
N MET A 54 -0.16 14.91 -2.36
CA MET A 54 0.76 14.26 -1.42
C MET A 54 0.67 12.73 -1.44
N ILE A 55 -0.54 12.18 -1.49
CA ILE A 55 -0.72 10.73 -1.48
C ILE A 55 -0.09 10.11 -2.73
N ARG A 56 -0.34 10.69 -3.90
CA ARG A 56 0.25 10.22 -5.16
C ARG A 56 1.77 10.30 -5.14
N HIS A 57 2.30 11.43 -4.68
CA HIS A 57 3.74 11.64 -4.57
C HIS A 57 4.39 10.63 -3.62
N THR A 58 3.74 10.36 -2.48
CA THR A 58 4.22 9.37 -1.51
C THR A 58 4.26 7.97 -2.12
N PHE A 59 3.22 7.57 -2.85
CA PHE A 59 3.24 6.27 -3.53
C PHE A 59 4.38 6.20 -4.55
N ASP A 60 4.60 7.26 -5.32
CA ASP A 60 5.69 7.28 -6.30
C ASP A 60 7.05 7.12 -5.61
N ASP A 61 7.27 7.82 -4.50
CA ASP A 61 8.52 7.73 -3.74
C ASP A 61 8.75 6.35 -3.13
N LEU A 62 7.68 5.68 -2.69
CA LEU A 62 7.77 4.39 -2.00
C LEU A 62 7.69 3.20 -2.96
N LEU A 63 7.31 3.42 -4.20
CA LEU A 63 6.89 2.36 -5.10
C LEU A 63 7.96 1.27 -5.30
N ASP A 64 9.21 1.66 -5.48
CA ASP A 64 10.30 0.70 -5.67
C ASP A 64 10.52 -0.17 -4.43
N GLU A 65 10.50 0.43 -3.24
CA GLU A 65 10.63 -0.31 -1.99
C GLU A 65 9.43 -1.23 -1.74
N LEU A 66 8.21 -0.74 -2.07
CA LEU A 66 7.00 -1.57 -1.97
C LEU A 66 7.11 -2.78 -2.89
N ALA A 67 7.56 -2.58 -4.12
CA ALA A 67 7.74 -3.68 -5.07
C ALA A 67 8.77 -4.70 -4.57
N GLU A 68 9.89 -4.23 -4.02
CA GLU A 68 10.92 -5.11 -3.46
C GLU A 68 10.39 -5.96 -2.32
N LYS A 69 9.55 -5.37 -1.45
CA LYS A 69 8.99 -6.09 -0.31
C LYS A 69 7.90 -7.09 -0.72
N VAL A 70 7.14 -6.78 -1.75
CA VAL A 70 6.03 -7.64 -2.21
C VAL A 70 6.51 -8.73 -3.16
N ASP A 71 7.57 -8.49 -3.91
CA ASP A 71 8.06 -9.43 -4.94
C ASP A 71 8.26 -10.86 -4.44
N PRO A 72 8.88 -11.11 -3.25
CA PRO A 72 9.00 -12.48 -2.75
C PRO A 72 7.66 -13.20 -2.60
N PHE A 73 6.63 -12.50 -2.14
CA PHE A 73 5.28 -13.06 -2.02
C PHE A 73 4.69 -13.36 -3.40
N TRP A 74 4.89 -12.45 -4.35
CA TRP A 74 4.42 -12.66 -5.72
C TRP A 74 5.09 -13.87 -6.36
N GLN A 75 6.40 -13.99 -6.19
CA GLN A 75 7.16 -15.15 -6.73
C GLN A 75 6.68 -16.47 -6.11
N ASP A 76 6.44 -16.50 -4.80
CA ASP A 76 5.91 -17.66 -4.12
C ASP A 76 4.52 -18.04 -4.65
N CYS A 77 3.67 -17.03 -4.84
CA CYS A 77 2.34 -17.22 -5.40
C CYS A 77 2.41 -17.86 -6.79
N GLN A 78 3.31 -17.36 -7.64
CA GLN A 78 3.52 -17.90 -8.99
C GLN A 78 4.07 -19.32 -8.97
N THR A 79 5.05 -19.58 -8.11
CA THR A 79 5.68 -20.91 -7.97
C THR A 79 4.66 -21.96 -7.54
N GLN A 80 3.76 -21.59 -6.62
CA GLN A 80 2.70 -22.47 -6.13
C GLN A 80 1.50 -22.54 -7.06
N LYS A 81 1.47 -21.72 -8.11
CA LYS A 81 0.32 -21.59 -9.02
C LYS A 81 -0.97 -21.27 -8.25
N ALA A 82 -0.83 -20.49 -7.18
CA ALA A 82 -1.93 -20.13 -6.30
C ALA A 82 -2.76 -18.99 -6.90
N ASN A 83 -4.03 -18.92 -6.49
CA ASN A 83 -4.87 -17.76 -6.81
C ASN A 83 -4.31 -16.53 -6.07
N PRO A 84 -4.02 -15.42 -6.76
CA PRO A 84 -3.42 -14.25 -6.10
C PRO A 84 -4.22 -13.70 -4.94
N ARG A 85 -5.53 -13.56 -5.07
CA ARG A 85 -6.37 -13.07 -3.97
C ARG A 85 -6.29 -13.97 -2.75
N THR A 86 -6.45 -15.28 -2.96
CA THR A 86 -6.40 -16.27 -1.88
C THR A 86 -5.03 -16.26 -1.21
N PHE A 87 -3.96 -16.24 -2.00
CA PHE A 87 -2.60 -16.25 -1.49
C PHE A 87 -2.29 -14.99 -0.66
N PHE A 88 -2.65 -13.82 -1.18
CA PHE A 88 -2.39 -12.55 -0.50
C PHE A 88 -3.21 -12.42 0.79
N VAL A 89 -4.47 -12.84 0.78
CA VAL A 89 -5.31 -12.86 1.97
C VAL A 89 -4.73 -13.79 3.03
N SER A 90 -4.30 -14.99 2.63
CA SER A 90 -3.70 -15.97 3.55
C SER A 90 -2.39 -15.49 4.15
N ASN A 91 -1.66 -14.62 3.47
CA ASN A 91 -0.38 -14.08 3.91
C ASN A 91 -0.48 -12.59 4.32
N SER A 92 -1.70 -12.11 4.60
CA SER A 92 -1.96 -10.70 4.82
C SER A 92 -1.12 -10.07 5.93
N SER A 93 -0.97 -10.75 7.06
CA SER A 93 -0.16 -10.23 8.17
C SER A 93 1.31 -10.10 7.81
N ALA A 94 1.87 -11.10 7.14
CA ALA A 94 3.27 -11.07 6.72
C ALA A 94 3.52 -9.96 5.69
N ILE A 95 2.63 -9.82 4.72
CA ILE A 95 2.72 -8.77 3.71
C ILE A 95 2.56 -7.39 4.37
N ALA A 96 1.57 -7.23 5.25
CA ALA A 96 1.33 -5.97 5.95
C ALA A 96 2.54 -5.55 6.77
N ASN A 97 3.15 -6.46 7.52
CA ASN A 97 4.33 -6.17 8.32
C ASN A 97 5.53 -5.79 7.44
N ALA A 98 5.71 -6.45 6.30
CA ALA A 98 6.77 -6.11 5.37
C ALA A 98 6.60 -4.67 4.82
N LEU A 99 5.37 -4.30 4.45
CA LEU A 99 5.07 -2.94 3.96
C LEU A 99 5.24 -1.89 5.06
N LEU A 100 4.83 -2.22 6.29
CA LEU A 100 4.94 -1.28 7.42
C LEU A 100 6.39 -1.03 7.86
N GLU A 101 7.31 -1.95 7.60
CA GLU A 101 8.74 -1.70 7.82
C GLU A 101 9.21 -0.46 7.04
N ILE A 102 8.71 -0.31 5.81
CA ILE A 102 9.06 0.84 4.95
C ILE A 102 8.52 2.13 5.56
N THR A 103 7.22 2.15 5.88
CA THR A 103 6.56 3.37 6.38
C THR A 103 7.04 3.73 7.78
N ASP A 104 7.24 2.73 8.66
CA ASP A 104 7.81 2.97 9.99
C ASP A 104 9.20 3.59 9.90
N GLY A 105 10.02 3.10 8.99
CA GLY A 105 11.36 3.66 8.75
C GLY A 105 11.30 5.11 8.27
N ARG A 106 10.38 5.41 7.36
CA ARG A 106 10.21 6.77 6.84
C ARG A 106 9.68 7.73 7.89
N ILE A 107 8.75 7.29 8.72
CA ILE A 107 8.15 8.13 9.76
C ILE A 107 9.20 8.53 10.80
N LYS A 108 10.16 7.66 11.10
CA LYS A 108 11.26 7.96 12.03
C LYS A 108 12.13 9.11 11.53
N ARG A 109 12.20 9.30 10.21
CA ARG A 109 12.99 10.35 9.57
C ARG A 109 12.18 11.59 9.21
N SER A 110 10.87 11.57 9.44
CA SER A 110 9.99 12.68 9.11
C SER A 110 10.17 13.83 10.08
N LYS A 111 10.14 15.05 9.56
CA LYS A 111 10.18 16.30 10.33
C LYS A 111 8.79 16.94 10.46
N PHE A 112 7.78 16.36 9.82
CA PHE A 112 6.43 16.94 9.77
C PHE A 112 5.57 16.34 10.88
N LYS A 113 5.32 17.13 11.93
CA LYS A 113 4.55 16.68 13.10
C LYS A 113 3.15 16.20 12.74
N ASN A 114 2.49 16.85 11.78
CA ASN A 114 1.13 16.46 11.37
C ASN A 114 1.12 15.09 10.69
N ILE A 115 2.15 14.78 9.90
CA ILE A 115 2.28 13.48 9.26
C ILE A 115 2.53 12.40 10.31
N ILE A 116 3.45 12.66 11.24
CA ILE A 116 3.76 11.74 12.35
C ILE A 116 2.50 11.45 13.17
N ARG A 117 1.72 12.48 13.48
CA ARG A 117 0.49 12.35 14.27
C ARG A 117 -0.56 11.51 13.53
N ALA A 118 -0.78 11.79 12.24
CA ALA A 118 -1.73 11.03 11.43
C ALA A 118 -1.32 9.56 11.34
N TYR A 119 -0.04 9.30 11.12
CA TYR A 119 0.51 7.95 11.08
C TYR A 119 0.32 7.23 12.42
N SER A 120 0.61 7.90 13.52
CA SER A 120 0.44 7.33 14.86
C SER A 120 -1.02 6.97 15.15
N THR A 121 -1.97 7.72 14.61
CA THR A 121 -3.39 7.42 14.72
C THR A 121 -3.75 6.12 13.99
N LEU A 122 -3.16 5.89 12.82
CA LEU A 122 -3.46 4.74 11.98
C LEU A 122 -2.67 3.48 12.38
N ARG A 123 -1.47 3.67 12.95
CA ARG A 123 -0.50 2.57 13.15
C ARG A 123 -1.02 1.39 13.99
N PRO A 124 -1.74 1.59 15.11
CA PRO A 124 -2.19 0.47 15.93
C PRO A 124 -3.06 -0.56 15.21
N LYS A 125 -3.82 -0.14 14.19
CA LYS A 125 -4.68 -1.01 13.41
C LYS A 125 -4.21 -1.18 11.96
N ALA A 126 -2.99 -0.72 11.65
CA ALA A 126 -2.50 -0.71 10.28
C ALA A 126 -2.41 -2.12 9.67
N VAL A 127 -1.99 -3.13 10.43
CA VAL A 127 -1.96 -4.51 9.94
C VAL A 127 -3.35 -4.96 9.51
N GLN A 128 -4.38 -4.64 10.30
CA GLN A 128 -5.76 -4.97 9.97
C GLN A 128 -6.22 -4.22 8.72
N TYR A 129 -5.95 -2.93 8.63
CA TYR A 129 -6.35 -2.12 7.47
C TYR A 129 -5.70 -2.60 6.19
N ILE A 130 -4.42 -2.92 6.23
CA ILE A 130 -3.70 -3.45 5.07
C ILE A 130 -4.24 -4.85 4.73
N GLY A 131 -4.52 -5.66 5.75
CA GLY A 131 -5.13 -6.98 5.54
C GLY A 131 -6.48 -6.88 4.82
N ASP A 132 -7.31 -5.90 5.19
CA ASP A 132 -8.60 -5.66 4.54
C ASP A 132 -8.42 -5.28 3.06
N ALA A 133 -7.30 -4.66 2.72
CA ALA A 133 -7.00 -4.23 1.35
C ALA A 133 -6.43 -5.35 0.47
N MET A 134 -6.10 -6.50 1.02
CA MET A 134 -5.40 -7.56 0.28
C MET A 134 -6.10 -8.00 -1.00
N PRO A 135 -7.44 -8.16 -1.05
CA PRO A 135 -8.09 -8.53 -2.32
C PRO A 135 -7.82 -7.49 -3.44
N ARG A 136 -7.97 -6.22 -3.15
CA ARG A 136 -7.70 -5.15 -4.12
C ARG A 136 -6.21 -5.08 -4.47
N PHE A 137 -5.36 -5.27 -3.47
CA PHE A 137 -3.92 -5.25 -3.67
C PHE A 137 -3.45 -6.40 -4.56
N ALA A 138 -3.99 -7.60 -4.34
CA ALA A 138 -3.69 -8.76 -5.18
C ALA A 138 -4.12 -8.52 -6.63
N ASP A 139 -5.29 -7.92 -6.84
CA ASP A 139 -5.77 -7.58 -8.17
C ASP A 139 -4.84 -6.58 -8.87
N LEU A 140 -4.37 -5.58 -8.13
CA LEU A 140 -3.45 -4.57 -8.65
C LEU A 140 -2.13 -5.21 -9.08
N VAL A 141 -1.54 -6.05 -8.22
CA VAL A 141 -0.30 -6.76 -8.54
C VAL A 141 -0.49 -7.64 -9.77
N SER A 142 -1.58 -8.41 -9.81
CA SER A 142 -1.88 -9.30 -10.93
C SER A 142 -2.05 -8.54 -12.25
N LYS A 143 -2.66 -7.38 -12.20
CA LYS A 143 -2.91 -6.55 -13.38
C LYS A 143 -1.61 -6.14 -14.08
N TYR A 144 -0.57 -5.83 -13.31
CA TYR A 144 0.68 -5.32 -13.86
C TYR A 144 1.79 -6.36 -13.98
N ALA A 145 1.75 -7.41 -13.16
CA ALA A 145 2.81 -8.41 -13.12
C ALA A 145 2.55 -9.66 -13.95
N SER A 146 1.31 -9.83 -14.38
CA SER A 146 0.94 -11.01 -15.21
C SER A 146 1.26 -10.81 -16.66
#